data_2edef029eb93cff7cd204483189f09dd
#
_entry.id   2edef029eb93cff7cd204483189f09dd
#
_cell.length_a   1.000
_cell.length_b   1.000
_cell.length_c   1.000
_cell.angle_alpha   90.00
_cell.angle_beta   90.00
_cell.angle_gamma   90.00
#
_symmetry.space_group_name_H-M   'P 1'
#
loop_
_entity.id
_entity.type
_entity.pdbx_description
1 polymer ?
#
loop_
_entity_poly.entity_id
_entity_poly.type
_entity_poly.pdbx_seq_one_letter_code
_entity_poly.pdbx_strand_id
1 'polypeptide(L)'
;LGCPGVIYENPLMTLPMNSVHFPSALLWLLAGTACLGAAPDNREPAMAMKVLRLNCVPCHNEEKRKGGLLLTTRAGLLEGGDEGVAILEGKPEESRLIQSLAAGVESHMPPKKQLPASQIKLLADWVRAGALWDEAALAGMAPAPRAVALAPVPAAYRPVMALALSPDGSRLAVGCRNEVVLFEVGPDSLKFLDRARAHLDPVQSIAWMPDGKQLVTGAFRRVVVWNTSPFRQEREISTGLTDRITALRALPDGRQVLLADGQVAESGIVRVVDVPGGEIVRSWPAHDDTIFAMALSGDGKLLATAGGDKLVKLWDVGAGTVSAKLEAHSTQVLSLGFNPDSSQLVTGGADRQLKVWDVKTRENTTALASQTTAFNAVLWSAAGPAVFAVTDDGSLLRYTDLKTHTGAQSSDTGNERVLGKAEVALYCLAATDSGERIFAGTSDGQLLGWNKDGKLLDKIDVVTAQAVAPAPP
;
A
#
# COMPACT_ATOMS: atom_id res chain seq x y z
N LEU A 1 10.78 -36.47 32.99
CA LEU A 1 12.03 -35.69 33.06
C LEU A 1 11.77 -34.41 32.24
N GLY A 2 11.46 -33.34 32.99
CA GLY A 2 11.05 -32.08 32.42
C GLY A 2 12.22 -31.23 31.92
N CYS A 3 12.03 -30.50 30.83
CA CYS A 3 12.87 -29.39 30.44
C CYS A 3 12.32 -28.09 31.07
N PRO A 4 13.17 -27.24 31.64
CA PRO A 4 12.73 -25.98 32.24
C PRO A 4 12.39 -24.94 31.15
N GLY A 5 11.26 -24.29 31.35
CA GLY A 5 10.82 -23.19 30.49
C GLY A 5 11.71 -21.97 30.67
N VAL A 6 12.19 -21.43 29.55
CA VAL A 6 12.84 -20.13 29.50
C VAL A 6 11.74 -19.10 29.30
N ILE A 7 11.45 -18.34 30.37
CA ILE A 7 10.62 -17.14 30.31
C ILE A 7 11.51 -16.04 29.73
N TYR A 8 11.24 -15.63 28.50
CA TYR A 8 11.79 -14.38 27.97
C TYR A 8 10.93 -13.23 28.49
N GLU A 9 11.40 -12.54 29.51
CA GLU A 9 10.91 -11.23 29.88
C GLU A 9 11.24 -10.24 28.76
N ASN A 10 10.21 -9.66 28.21
CA ASN A 10 10.29 -8.65 27.15
C ASN A 10 10.56 -7.28 27.82
N PRO A 11 11.73 -6.64 27.64
CA PRO A 11 12.08 -5.38 28.35
C PRO A 11 11.41 -4.13 27.80
N LEU A 12 10.28 -4.25 27.10
CA LEU A 12 9.55 -3.11 26.50
C LEU A 12 8.27 -2.71 27.24
N MET A 13 8.05 -3.19 28.48
CA MET A 13 6.85 -2.87 29.26
C MET A 13 7.07 -1.90 30.44
N THR A 14 8.05 -1.00 30.39
CA THR A 14 8.14 0.09 31.37
C THR A 14 8.59 1.41 30.75
N LEU A 15 7.80 1.93 29.81
CA LEU A 15 7.82 3.35 29.48
C LEU A 15 6.38 3.90 29.64
N PRO A 16 6.20 5.10 30.24
CA PRO A 16 4.88 5.67 30.45
C PRO A 16 4.21 5.93 29.10
N MET A 17 2.96 5.49 28.99
CA MET A 17 2.08 5.73 27.84
C MET A 17 1.88 7.24 27.65
N ASN A 18 2.77 7.88 26.89
CA ASN A 18 2.46 9.11 26.19
C ASN A 18 2.22 8.71 24.73
N SER A 19 0.94 8.61 24.43
CA SER A 19 0.26 8.48 23.16
C SER A 19 1.08 8.78 21.90
N VAL A 20 1.81 7.79 21.38
CA VAL A 20 2.14 7.72 19.97
C VAL A 20 1.16 6.75 19.34
N HIS A 21 0.05 7.27 18.86
CA HIS A 21 -0.90 6.51 18.05
C HIS A 21 -0.21 6.19 16.72
N PHE A 22 0.27 4.95 16.57
CA PHE A 22 0.55 4.41 15.25
C PHE A 22 -0.80 4.13 14.57
N PRO A 23 -1.00 4.53 13.31
CA PRO A 23 -2.24 4.21 12.62
C PRO A 23 -2.42 2.68 12.64
N SER A 24 -3.58 2.23 13.11
CA SER A 24 -3.90 0.81 13.34
C SER A 24 -3.71 -0.04 12.06
N ALA A 25 -3.87 0.55 10.89
CA ALA A 25 -3.61 -0.09 9.61
C ALA A 25 -2.15 -0.55 9.41
N LEU A 26 -1.18 0.17 10.00
CA LEU A 26 0.24 -0.15 9.87
C LEU A 26 0.65 -1.31 10.79
N LEU A 27 0.05 -1.42 11.97
CA LEU A 27 0.37 -2.49 12.93
C LEU A 27 0.03 -3.88 12.40
N TRP A 28 -1.00 -4.00 11.54
CA TRP A 28 -1.46 -5.28 11.01
C TRP A 28 -0.68 -5.78 9.81
N LEU A 29 0.00 -4.89 9.07
CA LEU A 29 0.97 -5.31 8.05
C LEU A 29 2.21 -5.98 8.67
N LEU A 30 2.54 -5.64 9.93
CA LEU A 30 3.67 -6.21 10.65
C LEU A 30 3.32 -7.49 11.44
N ALA A 31 2.07 -7.68 11.86
CA ALA A 31 1.66 -8.82 12.69
C ALA A 31 1.55 -10.15 11.93
N GLY A 32 1.59 -10.14 10.60
CA GLY A 32 1.52 -11.37 9.78
C GLY A 32 2.83 -12.16 9.66
N THR A 33 3.93 -11.76 10.32
CA THR A 33 5.24 -12.41 10.16
C THR A 33 5.80 -13.07 11.43
N ALA A 34 5.10 -13.06 12.54
CA ALA A 34 5.56 -13.67 13.78
C ALA A 34 4.88 -15.02 14.03
N CYS A 35 5.49 -16.07 13.58
CA CYS A 35 5.60 -17.42 14.15
C CYS A 35 5.74 -18.49 13.07
N LEU A 36 6.94 -18.90 12.81
CA LEU A 36 7.31 -20.31 12.53
C LEU A 36 8.83 -20.39 12.39
N GLY A 37 9.44 -21.41 12.96
CA GLY A 37 10.86 -21.64 13.10
C GLY A 37 11.70 -21.28 11.88
N ALA A 38 12.64 -20.38 12.06
CA ALA A 38 13.43 -19.77 11.00
C ALA A 38 14.41 -20.77 10.38
N ALA A 39 14.14 -21.15 9.14
CA ALA A 39 15.22 -21.45 8.20
C ALA A 39 16.05 -20.16 8.00
N PRO A 40 17.35 -20.22 7.71
CA PRO A 40 18.20 -19.04 7.54
C PRO A 40 17.57 -18.09 6.53
N ASP A 41 17.51 -16.80 6.88
CA ASP A 41 16.82 -15.78 6.11
C ASP A 41 17.63 -15.46 4.83
N ASN A 42 17.27 -16.07 3.70
CA ASN A 42 17.91 -15.86 2.40
C ASN A 42 17.63 -14.45 1.79
N ARG A 43 17.04 -13.53 2.56
CA ARG A 43 16.74 -12.15 2.10
C ARG A 43 17.90 -11.19 2.29
N GLU A 44 18.94 -11.58 3.02
CA GLU A 44 20.09 -10.73 3.31
C GLU A 44 20.74 -10.16 2.03
N PRO A 45 21.00 -10.95 0.97
CA PRO A 45 21.51 -10.41 -0.29
C PRO A 45 20.59 -9.38 -0.94
N ALA A 46 19.29 -9.65 -1.02
CA ALA A 46 18.33 -8.74 -1.63
C ALA A 46 18.21 -7.43 -0.83
N MET A 47 18.23 -7.49 0.50
CA MET A 47 18.21 -6.30 1.35
C MET A 47 19.51 -5.50 1.23
N ALA A 48 20.66 -6.15 1.12
CA ALA A 48 21.94 -5.50 0.87
C ALA A 48 21.95 -4.79 -0.49
N MET A 49 21.47 -5.45 -1.54
CA MET A 49 21.32 -4.85 -2.88
C MET A 49 20.40 -3.62 -2.84
N LYS A 50 19.33 -3.65 -2.09
CA LYS A 50 18.46 -2.48 -1.90
C LYS A 50 19.21 -1.32 -1.24
N VAL A 51 19.99 -1.57 -0.18
CA VAL A 51 20.78 -0.51 0.50
C VAL A 51 21.81 0.08 -0.49
N LEU A 52 22.51 -0.76 -1.25
CA LEU A 52 23.47 -0.31 -2.28
C LEU A 52 22.78 0.54 -3.35
N ARG A 53 21.66 0.06 -3.89
CA ARG A 53 20.89 0.75 -4.93
C ARG A 53 20.45 2.15 -4.50
N LEU A 54 19.93 2.29 -3.28
CA LEU A 54 19.37 3.55 -2.80
C LEU A 54 20.44 4.57 -2.36
N ASN A 55 21.57 4.11 -1.84
CA ASN A 55 22.53 4.98 -1.17
C ASN A 55 23.88 5.09 -1.88
N CYS A 56 24.25 4.11 -2.71
CA CYS A 56 25.59 4.02 -3.30
C CYS A 56 25.57 4.14 -4.84
N VAL A 57 24.72 3.38 -5.52
CA VAL A 57 24.59 3.35 -6.99
C VAL A 57 24.30 4.72 -7.61
N PRO A 58 23.58 5.69 -6.99
CA PRO A 58 23.39 7.01 -7.57
C PRO A 58 24.70 7.78 -7.88
N CYS A 59 25.81 7.37 -7.26
CA CYS A 59 27.13 7.95 -7.48
C CYS A 59 28.15 6.95 -8.08
N HIS A 60 27.93 5.63 -7.89
CA HIS A 60 28.83 4.56 -8.29
C HIS A 60 28.20 3.70 -9.39
N ASN A 61 27.87 4.33 -10.53
CA ASN A 61 27.29 3.71 -11.72
C ASN A 61 28.14 4.00 -12.97
N GLU A 62 27.74 3.49 -14.12
CA GLU A 62 28.46 3.62 -15.38
C GLU A 62 28.70 5.07 -15.79
N GLU A 63 27.76 5.98 -15.50
CA GLU A 63 27.85 7.40 -15.90
C GLU A 63 28.77 8.22 -14.99
N LYS A 64 28.72 7.99 -13.68
CA LYS A 64 29.41 8.84 -12.70
C LYS A 64 30.67 8.22 -12.13
N ARG A 65 30.73 6.92 -11.98
CA ARG A 65 31.83 6.09 -11.49
C ARG A 65 32.78 6.80 -10.49
N LYS A 66 32.20 7.46 -9.47
CA LYS A 66 32.97 8.25 -8.51
C LYS A 66 33.99 7.37 -7.76
N GLY A 67 35.25 7.85 -7.67
CA GLY A 67 36.37 7.08 -7.10
C GLY A 67 36.65 5.79 -7.83
N GLY A 68 36.36 5.73 -9.14
CA GLY A 68 36.60 4.54 -9.98
C GLY A 68 35.67 3.35 -9.67
N LEU A 69 34.86 3.43 -8.61
CA LEU A 69 34.05 2.30 -8.13
C LEU A 69 32.74 2.15 -8.93
N LEU A 70 32.44 0.91 -9.34
CA LEU A 70 31.21 0.53 -10.01
C LEU A 70 30.41 -0.45 -9.12
N LEU A 71 29.16 -0.08 -8.77
CA LEU A 71 28.29 -0.87 -7.90
C LEU A 71 27.01 -1.34 -8.59
N THR A 72 26.97 -1.32 -9.92
CA THR A 72 25.86 -1.85 -10.72
C THR A 72 26.07 -3.31 -11.12
N THR A 73 27.27 -3.84 -10.92
CA THR A 73 27.62 -5.24 -11.19
C THR A 73 28.47 -5.83 -10.08
N ARG A 74 28.36 -7.15 -9.86
CA ARG A 74 29.23 -7.86 -8.91
C ARG A 74 30.71 -7.75 -9.29
N ALA A 75 31.00 -7.84 -10.58
CA ALA A 75 32.37 -7.70 -11.08
C ALA A 75 32.99 -6.33 -10.71
N GLY A 76 32.24 -5.23 -10.91
CA GLY A 76 32.70 -3.90 -10.54
C GLY A 76 32.86 -3.71 -9.02
N LEU A 77 32.01 -4.34 -8.19
CA LEU A 77 32.19 -4.34 -6.74
C LEU A 77 33.51 -5.04 -6.34
N LEU A 78 33.81 -6.17 -6.93
CA LEU A 78 35.02 -6.96 -6.61
C LEU A 78 36.30 -6.36 -7.20
N GLU A 79 36.19 -5.71 -8.35
CA GLU A 79 37.33 -4.95 -8.98
C GLU A 79 37.74 -3.80 -8.05
N GLY A 80 36.76 -3.13 -7.42
CA GLY A 80 37.00 -2.00 -6.52
C GLY A 80 37.09 -0.67 -7.28
N GLY A 81 37.77 0.29 -6.70
CA GLY A 81 37.92 1.64 -7.24
C GLY A 81 39.36 2.14 -7.16
N ASP A 82 39.54 3.47 -7.37
CA ASP A 82 40.84 4.13 -7.36
C ASP A 82 41.66 3.89 -6.10
N GLU A 83 41.00 3.63 -4.98
CA GLU A 83 41.64 3.36 -3.70
C GLU A 83 41.85 1.86 -3.41
N GLY A 84 41.54 0.98 -4.36
CA GLY A 84 41.72 -0.48 -4.27
C GLY A 84 40.39 -1.24 -4.08
N VAL A 85 40.51 -2.49 -3.58
CA VAL A 85 39.39 -3.42 -3.43
C VAL A 85 38.33 -2.87 -2.51
N ALA A 86 37.07 -2.86 -2.96
CA ALA A 86 35.95 -2.33 -2.19
C ALA A 86 35.51 -3.28 -1.06
N ILE A 87 35.48 -4.58 -1.32
CA ILE A 87 35.12 -5.60 -0.34
C ILE A 87 36.14 -6.76 -0.33
N LEU A 88 36.32 -7.33 0.84
CA LEU A 88 36.98 -8.62 1.04
C LEU A 88 35.93 -9.61 1.54
N GLU A 89 35.55 -10.58 0.71
CA GLU A 89 34.52 -11.56 1.04
C GLU A 89 34.83 -12.28 2.36
N GLY A 90 33.85 -12.36 3.23
CA GLY A 90 34.00 -12.91 4.59
C GLY A 90 34.66 -11.99 5.61
N LYS A 91 35.16 -10.81 5.22
CA LYS A 91 35.93 -9.90 6.06
C LYS A 91 35.40 -8.48 6.04
N PRO A 92 34.24 -8.23 6.64
CA PRO A 92 33.62 -6.89 6.61
C PRO A 92 34.51 -5.81 7.25
N GLU A 93 35.25 -6.13 8.32
CA GLU A 93 36.09 -5.20 9.05
C GLU A 93 37.29 -4.72 8.23
N GLU A 94 37.77 -5.54 7.28
CA GLU A 94 38.85 -5.22 6.35
C GLU A 94 38.34 -4.64 5.03
N SER A 95 37.01 -4.59 4.82
CA SER A 95 36.37 -4.12 3.59
C SER A 95 36.20 -2.60 3.61
N ARG A 96 36.77 -1.89 2.60
CA ARG A 96 36.70 -0.43 2.50
C ARG A 96 35.26 0.10 2.41
N LEU A 97 34.38 -0.64 1.74
CA LEU A 97 32.97 -0.30 1.67
C LEU A 97 32.39 -0.16 3.09
N ILE A 98 32.69 -1.09 3.98
CA ILE A 98 32.16 -1.05 5.36
C ILE A 98 32.89 0.03 6.19
N GLN A 99 34.22 0.16 6.03
CA GLN A 99 35.00 1.19 6.74
C GLN A 99 34.54 2.58 6.40
N SER A 100 34.19 2.88 5.14
CA SER A 100 33.69 4.18 4.69
C SER A 100 32.29 4.54 5.25
N LEU A 101 31.55 3.57 5.82
CA LEU A 101 30.24 3.82 6.43
C LEU A 101 30.35 4.26 7.90
N ALA A 102 31.54 4.22 8.51
CA ALA A 102 31.72 4.56 9.90
C ALA A 102 31.52 6.07 10.16
N ALA A 103 30.81 6.40 11.23
CA ALA A 103 30.62 7.79 11.63
C ALA A 103 31.98 8.43 12.03
N GLY A 104 32.22 9.68 11.57
CA GLY A 104 33.43 10.42 11.93
C GLY A 104 34.65 10.16 11.03
N VAL A 105 34.54 9.37 9.99
CA VAL A 105 35.55 9.24 8.95
C VAL A 105 35.47 10.44 8.00
N GLU A 106 36.62 11.08 7.70
CA GLU A 106 36.69 12.31 6.89
C GLU A 106 36.03 12.20 5.51
N SER A 107 36.02 11.00 4.93
CA SER A 107 35.38 10.69 3.65
C SER A 107 34.26 9.67 3.78
N HIS A 108 33.38 9.81 4.80
CA HIS A 108 32.30 8.86 5.00
C HIS A 108 31.31 8.80 3.82
N MET A 109 30.76 7.62 3.59
CA MET A 109 29.76 7.35 2.55
C MET A 109 28.43 6.91 3.16
N PRO A 110 27.29 7.38 2.63
CA PRO A 110 27.10 8.45 1.65
C PRO A 110 27.45 9.84 2.22
N PRO A 111 28.00 10.76 1.41
CA PRO A 111 28.60 12.01 1.93
C PRO A 111 27.61 13.00 2.54
N LYS A 112 26.30 12.85 2.27
CA LYS A 112 25.27 13.78 2.76
C LYS A 112 24.41 13.22 3.91
N LYS A 113 24.51 11.93 4.20
CA LYS A 113 23.62 11.27 5.17
C LYS A 113 24.28 10.01 5.75
N GLN A 114 24.43 9.97 7.06
CA GLN A 114 24.87 8.76 7.76
C GLN A 114 23.81 7.66 7.62
N LEU A 115 24.22 6.45 7.24
CA LEU A 115 23.32 5.29 7.24
C LEU A 115 22.94 4.89 8.67
N PRO A 116 21.70 4.42 8.89
CA PRO A 116 21.32 3.82 10.16
C PRO A 116 22.22 2.63 10.52
N ALA A 117 22.49 2.44 11.81
CA ALA A 117 23.34 1.34 12.29
C ALA A 117 22.83 -0.06 11.83
N SER A 118 21.53 -0.23 11.70
CA SER A 118 20.91 -1.46 11.18
C SER A 118 21.28 -1.75 9.72
N GLN A 119 21.36 -0.71 8.87
CA GLN A 119 21.77 -0.87 7.48
C GLN A 119 23.28 -1.12 7.35
N ILE A 120 24.09 -0.50 8.19
CA ILE A 120 25.53 -0.77 8.24
C ILE A 120 25.78 -2.20 8.67
N LYS A 121 25.09 -2.67 9.74
CA LYS A 121 25.15 -4.04 10.19
C LYS A 121 24.74 -5.03 9.09
N LEU A 122 23.64 -4.76 8.38
CA LEU A 122 23.17 -5.58 7.27
C LEU A 122 24.24 -5.73 6.18
N LEU A 123 24.88 -4.64 5.76
CA LEU A 123 25.94 -4.67 4.75
C LEU A 123 27.17 -5.44 5.27
N ALA A 124 27.53 -5.30 6.55
CA ALA A 124 28.63 -6.05 7.17
C ALA A 124 28.32 -7.55 7.21
N ASP A 125 27.12 -7.93 7.61
CA ASP A 125 26.68 -9.33 7.65
C ASP A 125 26.65 -9.93 6.23
N TRP A 126 26.15 -9.18 5.24
CA TRP A 126 26.18 -9.57 3.82
C TRP A 126 27.61 -9.80 3.31
N VAL A 127 28.58 -8.92 3.62
CA VAL A 127 30.00 -9.13 3.26
C VAL A 127 30.53 -10.37 3.97
N ARG A 128 30.18 -10.58 5.25
CA ARG A 128 30.60 -11.75 6.04
C ARG A 128 30.07 -13.06 5.45
N ALA A 129 28.86 -13.03 4.87
CA ALA A 129 28.24 -14.16 4.18
C ALA A 129 28.78 -14.41 2.76
N GLY A 130 29.80 -13.65 2.31
CA GLY A 130 30.42 -13.83 1.01
C GLY A 130 29.86 -12.91 -0.09
N ALA A 131 29.19 -11.82 0.29
CA ALA A 131 28.68 -10.77 -0.61
C ALA A 131 27.90 -11.33 -1.81
N LEU A 132 26.96 -12.23 -1.53
CA LEU A 132 26.09 -12.82 -2.54
C LEU A 132 25.33 -11.72 -3.30
N TRP A 133 25.30 -11.85 -4.63
CA TRP A 133 24.77 -10.82 -5.50
C TRP A 133 23.39 -11.19 -6.03
N ASP A 134 22.44 -10.27 -5.93
CA ASP A 134 21.08 -10.40 -6.46
C ASP A 134 20.80 -9.26 -7.44
N GLU A 135 20.97 -9.54 -8.74
CA GLU A 135 20.73 -8.54 -9.80
C GLU A 135 19.29 -8.06 -9.86
N ALA A 136 18.33 -8.94 -9.61
CA ALA A 136 16.91 -8.59 -9.63
C ALA A 136 16.59 -7.60 -8.51
N ALA A 137 17.11 -7.82 -7.31
CA ALA A 137 16.94 -6.91 -6.18
C ALA A 137 17.67 -5.57 -6.41
N LEU A 138 18.86 -5.59 -7.02
CA LEU A 138 19.57 -4.38 -7.39
C LEU A 138 18.79 -3.57 -8.43
N ALA A 139 18.17 -4.22 -9.38
CA ALA A 139 17.27 -3.59 -10.36
C ALA A 139 15.93 -3.13 -9.75
N GLY A 140 15.69 -3.42 -8.47
CA GLY A 140 14.43 -3.08 -7.78
C GLY A 140 13.32 -4.10 -7.94
N MET A 141 13.61 -5.27 -8.50
CA MET A 141 12.68 -6.38 -8.57
C MET A 141 12.54 -7.03 -7.18
N ALA A 142 11.33 -7.47 -6.84
CA ALA A 142 11.12 -8.21 -5.61
C ALA A 142 11.86 -9.57 -5.66
N PRO A 143 12.45 -10.01 -4.53
CA PRO A 143 13.03 -11.34 -4.43
C PRO A 143 11.98 -12.43 -4.70
N ALA A 144 12.45 -13.61 -5.11
CA ALA A 144 11.56 -14.75 -5.36
C ALA A 144 10.66 -15.04 -4.14
N PRO A 145 9.36 -15.28 -4.37
CA PRO A 145 8.43 -15.48 -3.27
C PRO A 145 8.80 -16.73 -2.45
N ARG A 146 8.89 -16.57 -1.13
CA ARG A 146 9.01 -17.71 -0.22
C ARG A 146 7.75 -18.57 -0.26
N ALA A 147 7.91 -19.88 -0.09
CA ALA A 147 6.80 -20.73 0.30
C ALA A 147 6.35 -20.31 1.72
N VAL A 148 5.15 -19.76 1.84
CA VAL A 148 4.56 -19.35 3.12
C VAL A 148 3.34 -20.21 3.35
N ALA A 149 3.33 -20.94 4.48
CA ALA A 149 2.14 -21.60 4.96
C ALA A 149 1.28 -20.55 5.69
N LEU A 150 0.13 -20.21 5.12
CA LEU A 150 -0.81 -19.27 5.75
C LEU A 150 -1.55 -19.99 6.88
N ALA A 151 -1.54 -19.39 8.08
CA ALA A 151 -2.43 -19.80 9.15
C ALA A 151 -3.87 -19.33 8.85
N PRO A 152 -4.91 -20.05 9.32
CA PRO A 152 -6.28 -19.60 9.18
C PRO A 152 -6.48 -18.20 9.78
N VAL A 153 -7.28 -17.37 9.12
CA VAL A 153 -7.61 -16.02 9.62
C VAL A 153 -8.32 -16.15 10.97
N PRO A 154 -7.79 -15.56 12.06
CA PRO A 154 -8.41 -15.66 13.37
C PRO A 154 -9.86 -15.14 13.36
N ALA A 155 -10.76 -15.78 14.12
CA ALA A 155 -12.16 -15.37 14.15
C ALA A 155 -12.35 -13.92 14.64
N ALA A 156 -11.50 -13.46 15.55
CA ALA A 156 -11.50 -12.09 16.06
C ALA A 156 -10.99 -11.05 15.05
N TYR A 157 -10.20 -11.47 14.04
CA TYR A 157 -9.70 -10.58 13.00
C TYR A 157 -10.75 -10.44 11.89
N ARG A 158 -11.47 -9.34 11.88
CA ARG A 158 -12.58 -9.15 10.96
C ARG A 158 -12.73 -7.75 10.35
N PRO A 159 -11.65 -6.98 10.15
CA PRO A 159 -11.78 -5.66 9.57
C PRO A 159 -12.33 -5.72 8.14
N VAL A 160 -13.10 -4.70 7.79
CA VAL A 160 -13.49 -4.44 6.40
C VAL A 160 -12.35 -3.64 5.77
N MET A 161 -11.58 -4.29 4.90
CA MET A 161 -10.36 -3.72 4.33
C MET A 161 -10.56 -3.10 2.95
N ALA A 162 -11.59 -3.51 2.23
CA ALA A 162 -11.83 -3.07 0.86
C ALA A 162 -13.32 -2.89 0.56
N LEU A 163 -13.63 -1.83 -0.16
CA LEU A 163 -14.95 -1.51 -0.70
C LEU A 163 -14.83 -1.13 -2.17
N ALA A 164 -15.77 -1.57 -2.98
CA ALA A 164 -15.89 -1.12 -4.37
C ALA A 164 -17.35 -1.11 -4.82
N LEU A 165 -17.81 0.02 -5.35
CA LEU A 165 -19.09 0.13 -6.03
C LEU A 165 -18.97 -0.38 -7.47
N SER A 166 -20.03 -1.05 -7.95
CA SER A 166 -20.15 -1.39 -9.37
C SER A 166 -20.21 -0.12 -10.24
N PRO A 167 -19.83 -0.19 -11.53
CA PRO A 167 -19.80 0.99 -12.40
C PRO A 167 -21.14 1.72 -12.53
N ASP A 168 -22.24 1.01 -12.34
CA ASP A 168 -23.60 1.57 -12.34
C ASP A 168 -24.07 2.05 -10.94
N GLY A 169 -23.23 1.88 -9.92
CA GLY A 169 -23.52 2.24 -8.53
C GLY A 169 -24.57 1.36 -7.83
N SER A 170 -25.10 0.33 -8.51
CA SER A 170 -26.20 -0.49 -8.00
C SER A 170 -25.77 -1.57 -7.01
N ARG A 171 -24.49 -1.94 -6.98
CA ARG A 171 -23.95 -2.97 -6.11
C ARG A 171 -22.68 -2.51 -5.39
N LEU A 172 -22.53 -2.96 -4.15
CA LEU A 172 -21.34 -2.73 -3.32
C LEU A 172 -20.69 -4.07 -3.01
N ALA A 173 -19.43 -4.22 -3.38
CA ALA A 173 -18.58 -5.35 -2.99
C ALA A 173 -17.76 -4.98 -1.76
N VAL A 174 -17.72 -5.88 -0.78
CA VAL A 174 -17.11 -5.69 0.53
C VAL A 174 -16.13 -6.83 0.81
N GLY A 175 -14.87 -6.50 1.05
CA GLY A 175 -13.83 -7.44 1.50
C GLY A 175 -13.73 -7.43 3.02
N CYS A 176 -14.12 -8.55 3.64
CA CYS A 176 -14.01 -8.73 5.09
C CYS A 176 -13.44 -10.12 5.37
N ARG A 177 -12.38 -10.18 6.18
CA ARG A 177 -11.64 -11.42 6.37
C ARG A 177 -11.22 -11.99 4.99
N ASN A 178 -11.37 -13.28 4.78
CA ASN A 178 -11.10 -13.99 3.53
C ASN A 178 -12.36 -14.18 2.65
N GLU A 179 -13.37 -13.34 2.84
CA GLU A 179 -14.65 -13.37 2.15
C GLU A 179 -14.90 -12.09 1.36
N VAL A 180 -15.67 -12.24 0.30
CA VAL A 180 -16.26 -11.14 -0.46
C VAL A 180 -17.77 -11.20 -0.28
N VAL A 181 -18.37 -10.09 0.12
CA VAL A 181 -19.82 -9.97 0.33
C VAL A 181 -20.36 -8.93 -0.63
N LEU A 182 -21.47 -9.25 -1.29
CA LEU A 182 -22.16 -8.35 -2.20
C LEU A 182 -23.45 -7.82 -1.58
N PHE A 183 -23.67 -6.53 -1.75
CA PHE A 183 -24.90 -5.84 -1.38
C PHE A 183 -25.48 -5.11 -2.60
N GLU A 184 -26.80 -5.09 -2.69
CA GLU A 184 -27.56 -4.17 -3.54
C GLU A 184 -27.63 -2.81 -2.84
N VAL A 185 -27.35 -1.75 -3.58
CA VAL A 185 -27.37 -0.37 -3.07
C VAL A 185 -28.73 0.24 -3.37
N GLY A 186 -29.57 0.32 -2.35
CA GLY A 186 -30.84 1.05 -2.42
C GLY A 186 -30.68 2.52 -1.99
N PRO A 187 -31.72 3.34 -2.17
CA PRO A 187 -31.68 4.75 -1.79
C PRO A 187 -31.44 4.97 -0.31
N ASP A 188 -32.03 4.15 0.55
CA ASP A 188 -32.01 4.31 2.01
C ASP A 188 -31.40 3.13 2.77
N SER A 189 -31.09 2.03 2.10
CA SER A 189 -30.56 0.81 2.75
C SER A 189 -29.77 -0.06 1.80
N LEU A 190 -28.88 -0.85 2.38
CA LEU A 190 -28.18 -1.95 1.70
C LEU A 190 -28.96 -3.25 1.88
N LYS A 191 -29.07 -4.05 0.82
CA LYS A 191 -29.64 -5.38 0.86
C LYS A 191 -28.57 -6.41 0.56
N PHE A 192 -28.41 -7.40 1.42
CA PHE A 192 -27.49 -8.52 1.18
C PHE A 192 -27.89 -9.27 -0.10
N LEU A 193 -26.92 -9.53 -0.96
CA LEU A 193 -27.12 -10.32 -2.18
C LEU A 193 -26.50 -11.70 -2.06
N ASP A 194 -25.19 -11.75 -1.80
CA ASP A 194 -24.45 -13.00 -1.79
C ASP A 194 -23.12 -12.87 -1.04
N ARG A 195 -22.48 -14.00 -0.73
CA ARG A 195 -21.10 -14.05 -0.22
C ARG A 195 -20.35 -15.24 -0.75
N ALA A 196 -19.05 -15.08 -0.91
CA ALA A 196 -18.18 -16.16 -1.34
C ALA A 196 -16.82 -16.10 -0.63
N ARG A 197 -16.21 -17.28 -0.49
CA ARG A 197 -14.89 -17.45 0.10
C ARG A 197 -13.97 -18.14 -0.91
N ALA A 198 -12.90 -17.46 -1.32
CA ALA A 198 -11.87 -18.07 -2.16
C ALA A 198 -10.45 -17.70 -1.73
N HIS A 199 -10.31 -16.74 -0.81
CA HIS A 199 -9.01 -16.35 -0.29
C HIS A 199 -8.64 -17.13 0.98
N LEU A 200 -7.33 -17.28 1.22
CA LEU A 200 -6.78 -17.88 2.44
C LEU A 200 -6.37 -16.81 3.47
N ASP A 201 -6.18 -15.58 3.01
CA ASP A 201 -5.78 -14.38 3.77
C ASP A 201 -6.82 -13.27 3.56
N PRO A 202 -6.83 -12.20 4.38
CA PRO A 202 -7.80 -11.13 4.24
C PRO A 202 -7.80 -10.50 2.85
N VAL A 203 -8.99 -10.23 2.33
CA VAL A 203 -9.20 -9.49 1.08
C VAL A 203 -8.85 -8.03 1.31
N GLN A 204 -7.81 -7.54 0.64
CA GLN A 204 -7.29 -6.18 0.83
C GLN A 204 -7.63 -5.22 -0.30
N SER A 205 -7.97 -5.75 -1.46
CA SER A 205 -8.31 -4.92 -2.61
C SER A 205 -9.41 -5.53 -3.46
N ILE A 206 -10.24 -4.68 -4.03
CA ILE A 206 -11.38 -5.03 -4.87
C ILE A 206 -11.47 -4.05 -6.04
N ALA A 207 -11.74 -4.56 -7.23
CA ALA A 207 -12.05 -3.74 -8.40
C ALA A 207 -13.15 -4.40 -9.23
N TRP A 208 -14.15 -3.64 -9.65
CA TRP A 208 -15.10 -4.06 -10.66
C TRP A 208 -14.50 -3.86 -12.05
N MET A 209 -14.77 -4.80 -12.94
CA MET A 209 -14.53 -4.58 -14.37
C MET A 209 -15.55 -3.57 -14.91
N PRO A 210 -15.18 -2.77 -15.94
CA PRO A 210 -16.01 -1.65 -16.42
C PRO A 210 -17.42 -2.05 -16.88
N ASP A 211 -17.62 -3.30 -17.31
CA ASP A 211 -18.93 -3.80 -17.73
C ASP A 211 -19.82 -4.29 -16.55
N GLY A 212 -19.30 -4.27 -15.31
CA GLY A 212 -19.99 -4.72 -14.11
C GLY A 212 -20.28 -6.22 -14.04
N LYS A 213 -19.82 -7.03 -15.01
CA LYS A 213 -20.07 -8.48 -15.04
C LYS A 213 -19.04 -9.28 -14.24
N GLN A 214 -17.85 -8.73 -14.09
CA GLN A 214 -16.79 -9.34 -13.31
C GLN A 214 -16.31 -8.43 -12.18
N LEU A 215 -15.90 -9.08 -11.11
CA LEU A 215 -15.23 -8.47 -9.95
C LEU A 215 -13.86 -9.12 -9.80
N VAL A 216 -12.85 -8.34 -9.46
CA VAL A 216 -11.50 -8.83 -9.19
C VAL A 216 -11.13 -8.49 -7.75
N THR A 217 -10.63 -9.47 -7.01
CA THR A 217 -10.25 -9.32 -5.60
C THR A 217 -8.83 -9.77 -5.37
N GLY A 218 -8.11 -9.08 -4.48
CA GLY A 218 -6.72 -9.35 -4.15
C GLY A 218 -6.51 -9.62 -2.66
N ALA A 219 -5.68 -10.63 -2.38
CA ALA A 219 -5.21 -11.01 -1.05
C ALA A 219 -3.72 -11.40 -1.12
N PHE A 220 -3.21 -12.17 -0.17
CA PHE A 220 -1.81 -12.60 -0.18
C PHE A 220 -1.53 -13.56 -1.35
N ARG A 221 -0.70 -13.11 -2.29
CA ARG A 221 -0.25 -13.83 -3.49
C ARG A 221 -1.37 -14.47 -4.31
N ARG A 222 -2.55 -13.86 -4.26
CA ARG A 222 -3.73 -14.41 -4.93
C ARG A 222 -4.64 -13.29 -5.41
N VAL A 223 -4.98 -13.36 -6.68
CA VAL A 223 -6.05 -12.58 -7.30
C VAL A 223 -7.14 -13.55 -7.70
N VAL A 224 -8.38 -13.23 -7.41
CA VAL A 224 -9.54 -14.02 -7.80
C VAL A 224 -10.46 -13.17 -8.66
N VAL A 225 -10.86 -13.72 -9.80
CA VAL A 225 -11.85 -13.16 -10.72
C VAL A 225 -13.18 -13.86 -10.45
N TRP A 226 -14.22 -13.07 -10.29
CA TRP A 226 -15.57 -13.52 -10.01
C TRP A 226 -16.52 -13.13 -11.13
N ASN A 227 -17.41 -14.03 -11.52
CA ASN A 227 -18.62 -13.68 -12.24
C ASN A 227 -19.63 -13.13 -11.21
N THR A 228 -20.32 -12.05 -11.53
CA THR A 228 -21.22 -11.39 -10.58
C THR A 228 -22.68 -11.79 -10.72
N SER A 229 -23.02 -12.60 -11.73
CA SER A 229 -24.37 -13.14 -11.96
C SER A 229 -24.31 -14.46 -12.73
N PRO A 230 -24.39 -15.63 -12.07
CA PRO A 230 -24.40 -15.85 -10.61
C PRO A 230 -23.05 -15.51 -9.98
N PHE A 231 -23.07 -15.12 -8.69
CA PHE A 231 -21.83 -14.79 -7.97
C PHE A 231 -21.02 -16.06 -7.67
N ARG A 232 -19.96 -16.25 -8.42
CA ARG A 232 -19.06 -17.42 -8.29
C ARG A 232 -17.65 -17.09 -8.74
N GLN A 233 -16.70 -17.82 -8.19
CA GLN A 233 -15.33 -17.78 -8.66
C GLN A 233 -15.27 -18.28 -10.11
N GLU A 234 -14.61 -17.51 -10.96
CA GLU A 234 -14.36 -17.86 -12.36
C GLU A 234 -12.91 -18.30 -12.56
N ARG A 235 -11.97 -17.55 -11.95
CA ARG A 235 -10.54 -17.78 -12.14
C ARG A 235 -9.76 -17.41 -10.89
N GLU A 236 -8.60 -18.05 -10.73
CA GLU A 236 -7.57 -17.70 -9.76
C GLU A 236 -6.26 -17.41 -10.51
N ILE A 237 -5.54 -16.37 -10.05
CA ILE A 237 -4.23 -15.98 -10.56
C ILE A 237 -3.31 -15.86 -9.34
N SER A 238 -2.27 -16.70 -9.30
CA SER A 238 -1.31 -16.74 -8.19
C SER A 238 0.15 -16.78 -8.64
N THR A 239 0.39 -17.13 -9.91
CA THR A 239 1.73 -17.22 -10.48
C THR A 239 2.36 -15.84 -10.63
N GLY A 240 3.59 -15.68 -10.18
CA GLY A 240 4.37 -14.43 -10.33
C GLY A 240 4.02 -13.33 -9.33
N LEU A 241 3.12 -13.57 -8.38
CA LEU A 241 2.78 -12.64 -7.30
C LEU A 241 3.72 -12.84 -6.10
N THR A 242 4.14 -11.74 -5.46
CA THR A 242 5.20 -11.79 -4.44
C THR A 242 4.70 -11.65 -3.01
N ASP A 243 3.66 -10.85 -2.78
CA ASP A 243 3.09 -10.59 -1.45
C ASP A 243 1.60 -10.21 -1.55
N ARG A 244 1.10 -9.39 -0.62
CA ARG A 244 -0.29 -8.92 -0.59
C ARG A 244 -0.60 -8.00 -1.75
N ILE A 245 -1.76 -8.20 -2.33
CA ILE A 245 -2.29 -7.33 -3.39
C ILE A 245 -3.06 -6.18 -2.70
N THR A 246 -2.34 -5.10 -2.46
CA THR A 246 -2.82 -3.97 -1.65
C THR A 246 -3.77 -3.04 -2.38
N ALA A 247 -3.67 -2.97 -3.71
CA ALA A 247 -4.56 -2.17 -4.54
C ALA A 247 -4.82 -2.82 -5.90
N LEU A 248 -6.02 -2.62 -6.43
CA LEU A 248 -6.48 -3.08 -7.75
C LEU A 248 -7.18 -1.93 -8.47
N ARG A 249 -6.94 -1.80 -9.79
CA ARG A 249 -7.68 -0.87 -10.68
C ARG A 249 -7.91 -1.53 -12.02
N ALA A 250 -9.17 -1.62 -12.44
CA ALA A 250 -9.50 -2.07 -13.78
C ALA A 250 -9.15 -1.00 -14.82
N LEU A 251 -8.61 -1.40 -15.94
CA LEU A 251 -8.39 -0.51 -17.08
C LEU A 251 -9.69 -0.31 -17.87
N PRO A 252 -9.87 0.86 -18.50
CA PRO A 252 -11.07 1.14 -19.30
C PRO A 252 -11.28 0.20 -20.49
N ASP A 253 -10.24 -0.54 -20.90
CA ASP A 253 -10.32 -1.54 -21.97
C ASP A 253 -11.24 -2.74 -21.63
N GLY A 254 -11.68 -2.85 -20.37
CA GLY A 254 -12.52 -3.95 -19.90
C GLY A 254 -11.86 -5.33 -19.91
N ARG A 255 -10.54 -5.37 -20.10
CA ARG A 255 -9.76 -6.60 -20.22
C ARG A 255 -8.66 -6.73 -19.17
N GLN A 256 -8.03 -5.64 -18.83
CA GLN A 256 -6.85 -5.64 -17.97
C GLN A 256 -7.12 -5.00 -16.61
N VAL A 257 -6.36 -5.44 -15.61
CA VAL A 257 -6.30 -4.82 -14.29
C VAL A 257 -4.86 -4.48 -13.93
N LEU A 258 -4.68 -3.33 -13.30
CA LEU A 258 -3.46 -2.96 -12.59
C LEU A 258 -3.57 -3.48 -11.16
N LEU A 259 -2.50 -4.05 -10.65
CA LEU A 259 -2.39 -4.43 -9.26
C LEU A 259 -1.09 -3.93 -8.64
N ALA A 260 -1.15 -3.60 -7.37
CA ALA A 260 0.01 -3.32 -6.54
C ALA A 260 0.37 -4.56 -5.74
N ASP A 261 1.60 -4.99 -5.88
CA ASP A 261 2.20 -6.15 -5.22
C ASP A 261 3.58 -5.73 -4.69
N GLY A 262 4.09 -6.38 -3.66
CA GLY A 262 5.41 -6.08 -3.15
C GLY A 262 5.54 -6.42 -1.66
N GLN A 263 6.77 -6.40 -1.17
CA GLN A 263 7.10 -6.77 0.20
C GLN A 263 7.34 -5.52 1.06
N VAL A 264 6.82 -5.56 2.28
CA VAL A 264 6.97 -4.46 3.25
C VAL A 264 8.45 -4.14 3.47
N ALA A 265 8.78 -2.85 3.37
CA ALA A 265 10.12 -2.28 3.48
C ALA A 265 11.14 -2.81 2.44
N GLU A 266 10.70 -3.58 1.46
CA GLU A 266 11.58 -4.16 0.44
C GLU A 266 11.27 -3.65 -0.97
N SER A 267 10.00 -3.72 -1.40
CA SER A 267 9.62 -3.36 -2.77
C SER A 267 8.13 -3.08 -2.92
N GLY A 268 7.79 -2.25 -3.89
CA GLY A 268 6.44 -2.07 -4.39
C GLY A 268 6.45 -2.19 -5.92
N ILE A 269 5.70 -3.15 -6.44
CA ILE A 269 5.67 -3.48 -7.87
C ILE A 269 4.26 -3.24 -8.39
N VAL A 270 4.15 -2.57 -9.52
CA VAL A 270 2.90 -2.52 -10.30
C VAL A 270 2.93 -3.62 -11.35
N ARG A 271 1.84 -4.35 -11.47
CA ARG A 271 1.66 -5.39 -12.50
C ARG A 271 0.40 -5.13 -13.30
N VAL A 272 0.46 -5.45 -14.58
CA VAL A 272 -0.70 -5.48 -15.47
C VAL A 272 -1.07 -6.95 -15.69
N VAL A 273 -2.31 -7.28 -15.41
CA VAL A 273 -2.85 -8.63 -15.57
C VAL A 273 -3.92 -8.62 -16.64
N ASP A 274 -3.80 -9.53 -17.61
CA ASP A 274 -4.86 -9.86 -18.56
C ASP A 274 -5.87 -10.76 -17.88
N VAL A 275 -7.05 -10.25 -17.60
CA VAL A 275 -8.08 -10.97 -16.82
C VAL A 275 -8.58 -12.23 -17.54
N PRO A 276 -8.92 -12.19 -18.86
CA PRO A 276 -9.33 -13.38 -19.59
C PRO A 276 -8.24 -14.45 -19.71
N GLY A 277 -6.96 -14.06 -19.90
CA GLY A 277 -5.84 -15.01 -19.99
C GLY A 277 -5.40 -15.52 -18.62
N GLY A 278 -5.52 -14.69 -17.58
CA GLY A 278 -5.03 -14.99 -16.25
C GLY A 278 -3.51 -14.83 -16.11
N GLU A 279 -2.90 -13.99 -16.93
CA GLU A 279 -1.45 -13.83 -17.03
C GLU A 279 -1.02 -12.41 -16.65
N ILE A 280 0.14 -12.31 -16.01
CA ILE A 280 0.84 -11.03 -15.82
C ILE A 280 1.52 -10.69 -17.15
N VAL A 281 0.99 -9.69 -17.85
CA VAL A 281 1.52 -9.29 -19.17
C VAL A 281 2.64 -8.26 -19.08
N ARG A 282 2.72 -7.54 -17.96
CA ARG A 282 3.76 -6.55 -17.70
C ARG A 282 3.91 -6.26 -16.20
N SER A 283 5.12 -5.89 -15.78
CA SER A 283 5.39 -5.42 -14.42
C SER A 283 6.56 -4.45 -14.41
N TRP A 284 6.56 -3.55 -13.43
CA TRP A 284 7.67 -2.63 -13.17
C TRP A 284 7.82 -2.32 -11.68
N PRO A 285 9.06 -2.11 -11.19
CA PRO A 285 9.29 -1.64 -9.84
C PRO A 285 8.80 -0.20 -9.72
N ALA A 286 7.90 0.04 -8.78
CA ALA A 286 7.29 1.34 -8.61
C ALA A 286 7.79 2.05 -7.34
N HIS A 287 7.88 1.36 -6.22
CA HIS A 287 8.30 1.94 -4.95
C HIS A 287 9.35 1.07 -4.26
N ASP A 288 10.13 1.69 -3.39
CA ASP A 288 11.14 1.00 -2.57
C ASP A 288 10.57 0.41 -1.28
N ASP A 289 9.25 0.49 -1.13
CA ASP A 289 8.45 -0.07 -0.05
C ASP A 289 7.06 -0.40 -0.59
N THR A 290 6.21 -1.00 0.24
CA THR A 290 4.83 -1.36 -0.11
C THR A 290 4.08 -0.19 -0.75
N ILE A 291 3.35 -0.47 -1.82
CA ILE A 291 2.35 0.44 -2.38
C ILE A 291 1.08 0.29 -1.55
N PHE A 292 0.57 1.37 -0.95
CA PHE A 292 -0.67 1.34 -0.17
C PHE A 292 -1.89 1.68 -1.00
N ALA A 293 -1.73 2.55 -1.99
CA ALA A 293 -2.85 2.97 -2.82
C ALA A 293 -2.45 3.22 -4.28
N MET A 294 -3.42 3.03 -5.16
CA MET A 294 -3.35 3.38 -6.57
C MET A 294 -4.62 4.11 -6.99
N ALA A 295 -4.50 5.08 -7.89
CA ALA A 295 -5.62 5.68 -8.61
C ALA A 295 -5.29 5.76 -10.11
N LEU A 296 -6.29 5.55 -10.93
CA LEU A 296 -6.20 5.63 -12.39
C LEU A 296 -6.94 6.87 -12.86
N SER A 297 -6.37 7.62 -13.81
CA SER A 297 -7.08 8.71 -14.48
C SER A 297 -8.28 8.20 -15.27
N GLY A 298 -9.28 9.04 -15.47
CA GLY A 298 -10.52 8.65 -16.14
C GLY A 298 -10.31 8.12 -17.57
N ASP A 299 -9.24 8.55 -18.25
CA ASP A 299 -8.86 8.05 -19.60
C ASP A 299 -7.96 6.78 -19.56
N GLY A 300 -7.59 6.31 -18.37
CA GLY A 300 -6.77 5.13 -18.17
C GLY A 300 -5.28 5.28 -18.50
N LYS A 301 -4.80 6.49 -18.84
CA LYS A 301 -3.43 6.69 -19.30
C LYS A 301 -2.44 7.03 -18.19
N LEU A 302 -2.91 7.65 -17.11
CA LEU A 302 -2.09 8.06 -15.99
C LEU A 302 -2.45 7.24 -14.75
N LEU A 303 -1.44 6.60 -14.14
CA LEU A 303 -1.56 5.91 -12.86
C LEU A 303 -0.84 6.73 -11.79
N ALA A 304 -1.50 6.99 -10.67
CA ALA A 304 -0.87 7.47 -9.46
C ALA A 304 -0.68 6.29 -8.48
N THR A 305 0.49 6.21 -7.85
CA THR A 305 0.81 5.22 -6.82
C THR A 305 1.33 5.91 -5.57
N ALA A 306 0.96 5.42 -4.39
CA ALA A 306 1.38 5.92 -3.08
C ALA A 306 2.02 4.79 -2.27
N GLY A 307 3.19 5.06 -1.70
CA GLY A 307 4.00 4.03 -1.05
C GLY A 307 4.45 4.34 0.37
N GLY A 308 4.97 3.32 1.04
CA GLY A 308 5.64 3.40 2.33
C GLY A 308 6.93 4.22 2.29
N ASP A 309 7.52 4.40 1.09
CA ASP A 309 8.67 5.25 0.83
C ASP A 309 8.35 6.76 0.88
N LYS A 310 7.11 7.15 1.26
CA LYS A 310 6.60 8.52 1.45
C LYS A 310 6.38 9.29 0.14
N LEU A 311 6.56 8.66 -0.99
CA LEU A 311 6.41 9.24 -2.31
C LEU A 311 5.03 8.96 -2.89
N VAL A 312 4.60 9.88 -3.72
CA VAL A 312 3.60 9.63 -4.74
C VAL A 312 4.29 9.68 -6.10
N LYS A 313 4.03 8.70 -6.94
CA LYS A 313 4.59 8.63 -8.29
C LYS A 313 3.48 8.60 -9.32
N LEU A 314 3.66 9.36 -10.40
CA LEU A 314 2.77 9.35 -11.56
C LEU A 314 3.45 8.55 -12.69
N TRP A 315 2.69 7.70 -13.35
CA TRP A 315 3.19 6.75 -14.36
C TRP A 315 2.39 6.87 -15.64
N ASP A 316 3.06 6.83 -16.78
CA ASP A 316 2.42 6.49 -18.05
C ASP A 316 2.06 5.01 -18.02
N VAL A 317 0.77 4.69 -18.10
CA VAL A 317 0.27 3.31 -18.03
C VAL A 317 0.71 2.51 -19.25
N GLY A 318 0.72 3.13 -20.43
CA GLY A 318 1.12 2.49 -21.70
C GLY A 318 2.59 2.10 -21.72
N ALA A 319 3.48 2.99 -21.29
CA ALA A 319 4.92 2.76 -21.26
C ALA A 319 5.41 2.06 -19.99
N GLY A 320 4.70 2.18 -18.86
CA GLY A 320 5.17 1.73 -17.54
C GLY A 320 6.33 2.58 -17.00
N THR A 321 6.45 3.83 -17.47
CA THR A 321 7.52 4.75 -17.08
C THR A 321 7.02 5.84 -16.14
N VAL A 322 7.87 6.24 -15.19
CA VAL A 322 7.55 7.32 -14.25
C VAL A 322 7.56 8.66 -14.98
N SER A 323 6.45 9.40 -14.86
CA SER A 323 6.33 10.76 -15.42
C SER A 323 6.60 11.84 -14.37
N ALA A 324 6.34 11.56 -13.08
CA ALA A 324 6.62 12.47 -11.98
C ALA A 324 6.83 11.72 -10.66
N LYS A 325 7.60 12.34 -9.75
CA LYS A 325 7.75 11.95 -8.35
C LYS A 325 7.39 13.15 -7.49
N LEU A 326 6.47 12.96 -6.55
CA LEU A 326 6.04 14.00 -5.63
C LEU A 326 6.52 13.61 -4.23
N GLU A 327 7.28 14.50 -3.58
CA GLU A 327 7.65 14.37 -2.16
C GLU A 327 6.43 14.77 -1.32
N ALA A 328 5.49 13.84 -1.20
CA ALA A 328 4.15 14.13 -0.78
C ALA A 328 4.03 14.33 0.74
N HIS A 329 4.59 13.42 1.54
CA HIS A 329 4.33 13.35 2.97
C HIS A 329 5.61 13.09 3.77
N SER A 330 5.60 13.47 5.04
CA SER A 330 6.73 13.18 5.95
C SER A 330 6.75 11.74 6.45
N THR A 331 5.61 11.03 6.32
CA THR A 331 5.44 9.61 6.63
C THR A 331 4.77 8.89 5.44
N GLN A 332 4.29 7.67 5.65
CA GLN A 332 3.65 6.85 4.62
C GLN A 332 2.42 7.57 4.02
N VAL A 333 2.24 7.42 2.70
CA VAL A 333 1.05 7.88 1.99
C VAL A 333 0.08 6.70 1.92
N LEU A 334 -1.05 6.81 2.62
CA LEU A 334 -1.97 5.69 2.82
C LEU A 334 -3.05 5.62 1.74
N SER A 335 -3.43 6.77 1.17
CA SER A 335 -4.50 6.83 0.18
C SER A 335 -4.31 7.97 -0.79
N LEU A 336 -4.88 7.82 -2.00
CA LEU A 336 -4.92 8.87 -3.03
C LEU A 336 -6.09 8.67 -3.99
N GLY A 337 -6.47 9.75 -4.67
CA GLY A 337 -7.54 9.71 -5.68
C GLY A 337 -7.47 10.89 -6.63
N PHE A 338 -7.73 10.67 -7.92
CA PHE A 338 -7.94 11.75 -8.89
C PHE A 338 -9.32 12.36 -8.72
N ASN A 339 -9.44 13.66 -9.02
CA ASN A 339 -10.72 14.27 -9.26
C ASN A 339 -11.32 13.80 -10.61
N PRO A 340 -12.61 14.03 -10.90
CA PRO A 340 -13.28 13.45 -12.06
C PRO A 340 -12.64 13.78 -13.42
N ASP A 341 -12.07 14.98 -13.58
CA ASP A 341 -11.38 15.39 -14.82
C ASP A 341 -9.87 15.03 -14.83
N SER A 342 -9.38 14.41 -13.76
CA SER A 342 -7.98 14.00 -13.57
C SER A 342 -6.96 15.15 -13.58
N SER A 343 -7.41 16.39 -13.40
CA SER A 343 -6.53 17.57 -13.29
C SER A 343 -5.88 17.72 -11.93
N GLN A 344 -6.51 17.15 -10.89
CA GLN A 344 -6.03 17.20 -9.52
C GLN A 344 -5.95 15.80 -8.89
N LEU A 345 -5.01 15.64 -7.94
CA LEU A 345 -4.83 14.44 -7.15
C LEU A 345 -4.92 14.80 -5.66
N VAL A 346 -5.75 14.10 -4.90
CA VAL A 346 -5.75 14.19 -3.45
C VAL A 346 -4.92 13.06 -2.86
N THR A 347 -4.20 13.33 -1.77
CA THR A 347 -3.42 12.34 -1.02
C THR A 347 -3.66 12.47 0.47
N GLY A 348 -3.76 11.34 1.15
CA GLY A 348 -3.89 11.25 2.60
C GLY A 348 -2.73 10.45 3.20
N GLY A 349 -2.11 10.98 4.25
CA GLY A 349 -0.91 10.39 4.86
C GLY A 349 -1.08 10.04 6.34
N ALA A 350 -0.18 9.17 6.81
CA ALA A 350 -0.03 8.87 8.23
C ALA A 350 0.54 10.06 9.03
N ASP A 351 1.06 11.09 8.34
CA ASP A 351 1.47 12.38 8.92
C ASP A 351 0.28 13.30 9.27
N ARG A 352 -0.94 12.80 9.15
CA ARG A 352 -2.19 13.51 9.45
C ARG A 352 -2.46 14.68 8.52
N GLN A 353 -1.88 14.69 7.33
CA GLN A 353 -2.11 15.69 6.32
C GLN A 353 -2.94 15.13 5.16
N LEU A 354 -3.85 15.96 4.64
CA LEU A 354 -4.48 15.80 3.35
C LEU A 354 -3.87 16.85 2.43
N LYS A 355 -3.39 16.45 1.25
CA LYS A 355 -2.79 17.35 0.27
C LYS A 355 -3.47 17.22 -1.07
N VAL A 356 -3.58 18.33 -1.79
CA VAL A 356 -4.07 18.38 -3.17
C VAL A 356 -2.94 18.85 -4.08
N TRP A 357 -2.81 18.18 -5.21
CA TRP A 357 -1.76 18.41 -6.20
C TRP A 357 -2.39 18.75 -7.54
N ASP A 358 -1.84 19.74 -8.22
CA ASP A 358 -2.10 19.94 -9.65
C ASP A 358 -1.28 18.91 -10.44
N VAL A 359 -1.96 18.11 -11.25
CA VAL A 359 -1.33 17.00 -11.99
C VAL A 359 -0.40 17.49 -13.08
N LYS A 360 -0.71 18.63 -13.71
CA LYS A 360 0.06 19.21 -14.81
C LYS A 360 1.33 19.91 -14.31
N THR A 361 1.19 20.78 -13.30
CA THR A 361 2.32 21.54 -12.74
C THR A 361 3.12 20.70 -11.74
N ARG A 362 2.51 19.64 -11.17
CA ARG A 362 3.10 18.77 -10.12
C ARG A 362 3.30 19.50 -8.80
N GLU A 363 2.65 20.62 -8.61
CA GLU A 363 2.76 21.43 -7.40
C GLU A 363 1.69 21.06 -6.39
N ASN A 364 2.06 21.14 -5.10
CA ASN A 364 1.09 21.07 -4.03
C ASN A 364 0.28 22.36 -3.99
N THR A 365 -1.02 22.28 -4.25
CA THR A 365 -1.91 23.45 -4.25
C THR A 365 -2.58 23.68 -2.91
N THR A 366 -2.75 22.63 -2.10
CA THR A 366 -3.42 22.71 -0.81
C THR A 366 -2.84 21.66 0.15
N ALA A 367 -2.58 22.04 1.38
CA ALA A 367 -2.23 21.12 2.46
C ALA A 367 -3.13 21.40 3.66
N LEU A 368 -3.99 20.45 4.00
CA LEU A 368 -4.88 20.51 5.15
C LEU A 368 -4.34 19.56 6.23
N ALA A 369 -4.22 20.05 7.46
CA ALA A 369 -3.84 19.22 8.57
C ALA A 369 -5.09 18.68 9.29
N SER A 370 -5.21 17.36 9.42
CA SER A 370 -6.06 16.78 10.44
C SER A 370 -5.35 16.94 11.79
N GLN A 371 -6.05 17.47 12.77
CA GLN A 371 -5.42 17.81 14.04
C GLN A 371 -5.13 16.62 14.94
N THR A 372 -5.71 15.43 14.67
CA THR A 372 -5.71 14.33 15.63
C THR A 372 -5.18 13.01 15.09
N THR A 373 -5.40 12.66 13.80
CA THR A 373 -5.24 11.27 13.36
C THR A 373 -4.90 11.13 11.87
N ALA A 374 -4.45 9.94 11.47
CA ALA A 374 -4.10 9.60 10.09
C ALA A 374 -5.33 9.51 9.18
N PHE A 375 -5.13 9.80 7.90
CA PHE A 375 -6.12 9.61 6.83
C PHE A 375 -5.93 8.22 6.23
N ASN A 376 -6.84 7.29 6.54
CA ASN A 376 -6.77 5.91 6.05
C ASN A 376 -7.27 5.76 4.59
N ALA A 377 -8.32 6.50 4.22
CA ALA A 377 -8.77 6.57 2.85
C ALA A 377 -9.28 7.97 2.49
N VAL A 378 -9.04 8.38 1.25
CA VAL A 378 -9.53 9.63 0.66
C VAL A 378 -10.16 9.36 -0.70
N LEU A 379 -11.19 10.12 -1.04
CA LEU A 379 -11.94 9.98 -2.28
C LEU A 379 -12.46 11.34 -2.75
N TRP A 380 -12.25 11.70 -4.02
CA TRP A 380 -12.95 12.80 -4.66
C TRP A 380 -14.42 12.41 -4.93
N SER A 381 -15.33 13.32 -4.65
CA SER A 381 -16.72 13.17 -5.07
C SER A 381 -16.84 13.33 -6.58
N ALA A 382 -17.53 12.41 -7.24
CA ALA A 382 -17.86 12.58 -8.65
C ALA A 382 -18.93 13.66 -8.86
N ALA A 383 -19.74 13.95 -7.84
CA ALA A 383 -20.85 14.90 -7.89
C ALA A 383 -20.43 16.38 -7.75
N GLY A 384 -19.17 16.68 -7.46
CA GLY A 384 -18.73 18.07 -7.26
C GLY A 384 -17.37 18.21 -6.57
N PRO A 385 -16.92 19.42 -6.29
CA PRO A 385 -15.56 19.70 -5.79
C PRO A 385 -15.42 19.38 -4.28
N ALA A 386 -15.81 18.19 -3.88
CA ALA A 386 -15.68 17.73 -2.49
C ALA A 386 -14.75 16.52 -2.39
N VAL A 387 -13.99 16.44 -1.30
CA VAL A 387 -13.21 15.28 -0.91
C VAL A 387 -13.84 14.66 0.32
N PHE A 388 -14.05 13.35 0.29
CA PHE A 388 -14.37 12.56 1.46
C PHE A 388 -13.10 11.92 2.01
N ALA A 389 -12.99 11.85 3.32
CA ALA A 389 -11.88 11.18 3.99
C ALA A 389 -12.37 10.39 5.20
N VAL A 390 -11.73 9.27 5.47
CA VAL A 390 -11.94 8.49 6.69
C VAL A 390 -10.64 8.35 7.46
N THR A 391 -10.77 8.30 8.77
CA THR A 391 -9.63 8.44 9.68
C THR A 391 -9.55 7.33 10.70
N ASP A 392 -8.40 7.21 11.33
CA ASP A 392 -8.10 6.18 12.32
C ASP A 392 -8.91 6.37 13.63
N ASP A 393 -9.38 7.58 13.91
CA ASP A 393 -10.27 7.85 15.05
C ASP A 393 -11.76 7.62 14.73
N GLY A 394 -12.08 7.06 13.56
CA GLY A 394 -13.44 6.73 13.14
C GLY A 394 -14.23 7.88 12.53
N SER A 395 -13.62 9.01 12.19
CA SER A 395 -14.34 10.12 11.58
C SER A 395 -14.51 9.92 10.07
N LEU A 396 -15.71 10.21 9.56
CA LEU A 396 -15.99 10.48 8.15
C LEU A 396 -16.04 11.99 7.96
N LEU A 397 -15.13 12.53 7.17
CA LEU A 397 -14.94 13.95 6.92
C LEU A 397 -15.31 14.31 5.48
N ARG A 398 -15.82 15.51 5.28
CA ARG A 398 -16.05 16.12 3.97
C ARG A 398 -15.40 17.48 3.92
N TYR A 399 -14.61 17.71 2.88
CA TYR A 399 -13.96 19.00 2.57
C TYR A 399 -14.58 19.56 1.30
N THR A 400 -15.02 20.81 1.30
CA THR A 400 -15.71 21.46 0.15
C THR A 400 -15.00 22.68 -0.41
N ASP A 401 -14.07 23.26 0.34
CA ASP A 401 -13.23 24.38 -0.11
C ASP A 401 -11.77 23.94 -0.13
N LEU A 402 -11.30 23.54 -1.31
CA LEU A 402 -9.94 23.09 -1.56
C LEU A 402 -9.16 24.15 -2.36
N LYS A 403 -9.41 25.45 -2.08
CA LYS A 403 -8.76 26.54 -2.79
C LYS A 403 -7.25 26.51 -2.61
N THR A 404 -6.57 26.94 -3.66
CA THR A 404 -5.12 27.13 -3.68
C THR A 404 -4.69 28.15 -2.62
N HIS A 405 -4.08 27.66 -1.56
CA HIS A 405 -3.38 28.51 -0.59
C HIS A 405 -1.88 28.45 -0.91
N THR A 406 -1.39 29.43 -1.66
CA THR A 406 0.05 29.64 -1.83
C THR A 406 0.61 30.12 -0.49
N GLY A 407 1.35 29.26 0.19
CA GLY A 407 1.96 29.56 1.51
C GLY A 407 1.19 28.98 2.69
N ALA A 408 0.52 27.85 2.51
CA ALA A 408 -0.29 27.16 3.52
C ALA A 408 0.42 26.99 4.87
N GLN A 409 -0.03 27.75 5.84
CA GLN A 409 0.16 27.39 7.25
C GLN A 409 -0.71 26.18 7.56
N SER A 410 -0.17 25.19 8.25
CA SER A 410 -0.78 23.90 8.59
C SER A 410 -2.06 23.96 9.45
N SER A 411 -2.71 25.10 9.56
CA SER A 411 -3.89 25.35 10.40
C SER A 411 -5.18 25.53 9.56
N ASP A 412 -5.12 25.47 8.23
CA ASP A 412 -6.30 25.61 7.40
C ASP A 412 -7.07 24.28 7.32
N THR A 413 -8.32 24.30 7.74
CA THR A 413 -9.22 23.13 7.76
C THR A 413 -10.07 22.99 6.51
N GLY A 414 -10.00 23.95 5.55
CA GLY A 414 -10.64 23.87 4.23
C GLY A 414 -12.15 23.57 4.26
N ASN A 415 -12.93 24.25 5.08
CA ASN A 415 -14.36 23.96 5.28
C ASN A 415 -14.62 22.48 5.60
N GLU A 416 -13.87 21.93 6.55
CA GLU A 416 -14.05 20.59 7.06
C GLU A 416 -15.44 20.44 7.72
N ARG A 417 -16.13 19.39 7.35
CA ARG A 417 -17.36 18.96 8.03
C ARG A 417 -17.26 17.48 8.43
N VAL A 418 -17.45 17.19 9.70
CA VAL A 418 -17.66 15.82 10.17
C VAL A 418 -19.06 15.37 9.72
N LEU A 419 -19.13 14.40 8.80
CA LEU A 419 -20.40 13.81 8.36
C LEU A 419 -20.84 12.66 9.26
N GLY A 420 -19.88 11.91 9.79
CA GLY A 420 -20.17 10.76 10.63
C GLY A 420 -19.01 10.40 11.54
N LYS A 421 -19.31 9.66 12.59
CA LYS A 421 -18.33 9.17 13.57
C LYS A 421 -18.65 7.73 13.93
N ALA A 422 -17.65 6.86 13.82
CA ALA A 422 -17.65 5.51 14.37
C ALA A 422 -16.88 5.47 15.69
N GLU A 423 -17.08 4.44 16.49
CA GLU A 423 -16.34 4.23 17.75
C GLU A 423 -14.94 3.66 17.52
N VAL A 424 -14.68 3.18 16.31
CA VAL A 424 -13.44 2.50 15.89
C VAL A 424 -12.95 3.05 14.56
N ALA A 425 -11.70 2.75 14.21
CA ALA A 425 -11.07 3.19 12.97
C ALA A 425 -11.89 2.80 11.73
N LEU A 426 -11.93 3.72 10.75
CA LEU A 426 -12.45 3.49 9.41
C LEU A 426 -11.27 3.26 8.45
N TYR A 427 -11.30 2.17 7.67
CA TYR A 427 -10.15 1.76 6.85
C TYR A 427 -10.34 2.00 5.36
N CYS A 428 -11.53 1.88 4.85
CA CYS A 428 -11.84 2.01 3.44
C CYS A 428 -13.10 2.85 3.21
N LEU A 429 -13.21 3.40 2.00
CA LEU A 429 -14.22 4.39 1.65
C LEU A 429 -14.71 4.13 0.22
N ALA A 430 -16.02 4.25 0.01
CA ALA A 430 -16.64 4.31 -1.30
C ALA A 430 -17.82 5.30 -1.27
N ALA A 431 -18.11 5.94 -2.40
CA ALA A 431 -19.27 6.81 -2.53
C ALA A 431 -19.89 6.61 -3.92
N THR A 432 -21.21 6.75 -4.01
CA THR A 432 -21.89 6.76 -5.30
C THR A 432 -21.49 7.99 -6.12
N ASP A 433 -21.54 7.90 -7.44
CA ASP A 433 -21.21 9.02 -8.34
C ASP A 433 -22.07 10.26 -8.07
N SER A 434 -23.33 10.06 -7.67
CA SER A 434 -24.21 11.13 -7.23
C SER A 434 -23.80 11.79 -5.91
N GLY A 435 -22.91 11.15 -5.13
CA GLY A 435 -22.54 11.59 -3.79
C GLY A 435 -23.65 11.42 -2.74
N GLU A 436 -24.80 10.83 -3.11
CA GLU A 436 -25.95 10.66 -2.20
C GLU A 436 -25.70 9.59 -1.12
N ARG A 437 -24.86 8.57 -1.42
CA ARG A 437 -24.53 7.48 -0.50
C ARG A 437 -23.01 7.39 -0.33
N ILE A 438 -22.59 7.27 0.92
CA ILE A 438 -21.17 7.16 1.30
C ILE A 438 -21.05 5.94 2.20
N PHE A 439 -20.07 5.07 1.94
CA PHE A 439 -19.85 3.82 2.67
C PHE A 439 -18.44 3.78 3.23
N ALA A 440 -18.29 3.29 4.44
CA ALA A 440 -16.99 3.02 5.03
C ALA A 440 -16.96 1.68 5.77
N GLY A 441 -15.82 1.03 5.73
CA GLY A 441 -15.54 -0.20 6.47
C GLY A 441 -14.77 0.08 7.74
N THR A 442 -15.15 -0.60 8.82
CA THR A 442 -14.55 -0.43 10.14
C THR A 442 -13.52 -1.52 10.47
N SER A 443 -12.68 -1.24 11.46
CA SER A 443 -11.68 -2.20 11.98
C SER A 443 -12.29 -3.41 12.69
N ASP A 444 -13.53 -3.31 13.17
CA ASP A 444 -14.24 -4.38 13.89
C ASP A 444 -15.27 -5.15 13.03
N GLY A 445 -15.33 -4.90 11.72
CA GLY A 445 -16.13 -5.68 10.77
C GLY A 445 -17.49 -5.10 10.45
N GLN A 446 -17.74 -3.84 10.79
CA GLN A 446 -18.97 -3.16 10.42
C GLN A 446 -18.82 -2.50 9.04
N LEU A 447 -19.89 -2.51 8.27
CA LEU A 447 -20.10 -1.66 7.12
C LEU A 447 -21.07 -0.55 7.52
N LEU A 448 -20.63 0.69 7.40
CA LEU A 448 -21.42 1.87 7.71
C LEU A 448 -21.80 2.59 6.41
N GLY A 449 -23.05 3.03 6.31
CA GLY A 449 -23.57 3.78 5.18
C GLY A 449 -24.26 5.07 5.62
N TRP A 450 -23.86 6.19 5.02
CA TRP A 450 -24.48 7.51 5.28
C TRP A 450 -25.08 8.08 4.01
N ASN A 451 -26.02 9.00 4.20
CA ASN A 451 -26.43 9.90 3.12
C ASN A 451 -25.48 11.12 3.05
N LYS A 452 -25.63 11.95 2.02
CA LYS A 452 -24.84 13.17 1.80
C LYS A 452 -24.87 14.19 2.95
N ASP A 453 -25.90 14.14 3.77
CA ASP A 453 -26.10 15.06 4.91
C ASP A 453 -25.47 14.55 6.20
N GLY A 454 -24.95 13.31 6.19
CA GLY A 454 -24.30 12.66 7.33
C GLY A 454 -25.26 11.84 8.19
N LYS A 455 -26.49 11.58 7.74
CA LYS A 455 -27.39 10.67 8.43
C LYS A 455 -26.94 9.23 8.19
N LEU A 456 -26.67 8.49 9.26
CA LEU A 456 -26.38 7.06 9.19
C LEU A 456 -27.64 6.31 8.75
N LEU A 457 -27.52 5.56 7.67
CA LEU A 457 -28.59 4.74 7.08
C LEU A 457 -28.36 3.26 7.32
N ASP A 458 -27.09 2.81 7.24
CA ASP A 458 -26.72 1.41 7.42
C ASP A 458 -25.66 1.26 8.50
N LYS A 459 -25.83 0.22 9.34
CA LYS A 459 -24.82 -0.32 10.24
C LYS A 459 -24.94 -1.84 10.20
N ILE A 460 -24.08 -2.50 9.44
CA ILE A 460 -24.17 -3.93 9.13
C ILE A 460 -22.90 -4.63 9.61
N ASP A 461 -23.03 -5.65 10.46
CA ASP A 461 -21.95 -6.60 10.74
C ASP A 461 -21.77 -7.49 9.51
N VAL A 462 -20.66 -7.29 8.78
CA VAL A 462 -20.41 -7.97 7.49
C VAL A 462 -20.25 -9.48 7.67
N VAL A 463 -19.71 -9.92 8.81
CA VAL A 463 -19.47 -11.34 9.08
C VAL A 463 -20.78 -12.11 9.26
N THR A 464 -21.79 -11.49 9.87
CA THR A 464 -23.09 -12.12 10.17
C THR A 464 -24.19 -11.79 9.17
N ALA A 465 -23.93 -10.85 8.23
CA ALA A 465 -24.92 -10.46 7.23
C ALA A 465 -25.42 -11.67 6.43
N GLN A 466 -26.73 -11.78 6.27
CA GLN A 466 -27.40 -12.89 5.56
C GLN A 466 -28.59 -12.33 4.77
N ALA A 467 -29.03 -13.10 3.77
CA ALA A 467 -30.30 -12.82 3.12
C ALA A 467 -31.43 -12.80 4.17
N VAL A 468 -32.19 -11.72 4.19
CA VAL A 468 -33.43 -11.70 4.96
C VAL A 468 -34.34 -12.77 4.35
N ALA A 469 -34.71 -13.78 5.15
CA ALA A 469 -35.66 -14.77 4.70
C ALA A 469 -36.95 -14.06 4.22
N PRO A 470 -37.53 -14.43 3.06
CA PRO A 470 -38.81 -13.86 2.67
C PRO A 470 -39.81 -14.06 3.82
N ALA A 471 -40.56 -13.02 4.13
CA ALA A 471 -41.61 -13.14 5.11
C ALA A 471 -42.52 -14.35 4.73
N PRO A 472 -42.91 -15.19 5.68
CA PRO A 472 -43.81 -16.28 5.37
C PRO A 472 -45.11 -15.73 4.77
N PRO A 473 -45.70 -16.44 3.76
CA PRO A 473 -46.85 -15.99 3.02
C PRO A 473 -48.09 -15.75 3.90
#